data_5a92eca6384bbc76e0a835faadd8dd5e
#
_entry.id   5a92eca6384bbc76e0a835faadd8dd5e
#
_cell.length_a   1.000
_cell.length_b   1.000
_cell.length_c   1.000
_cell.angle_alpha   90.00
_cell.angle_beta   90.00
_cell.angle_gamma   90.00
#
_symmetry.space_group_name_H-M   'P 1'
#
loop_
_entity.id
_entity.type
_entity.pdbx_description
1 polymer ?
#
loop_
_entity_poly.entity_id
_entity_poly.type
_entity_poly.pdbx_seq_one_letter_code
_entity_poly.pdbx_strand_id
1 'polypeptide(L)'
;VTDQHLADQPTSSGTRPGRALEYVAPAQLAPDLRSIDARDRPSRNDSLTAQLSTVVGGPVGDHALIGRVRFWTPLRVLFAFTVIFLALGWSTKAACIQQTDDGAGGLTLDWTNGRQYVAMCYSDTVPLYGAERLNEGAFPYKKYWIESTPDGGTEVRHMEYPVLSGLYQYAAMQVGNVWDHLPLPGALSVVVYFNVVALGLAVGWLITVWASSRLAGRRVWDAALIAVSPLVIVHAFTNFDALATAFAATGLLAWARRKPVLAGVLLGLGGAAKLYPLLLLGPIIVLCLRADPMRRQPAARAGLRLRDIDSLDAVRTYLRETPARTHLFALRPLGAATLAVLAAAGTWVVVNLPIAALYPQGWREFFRLNTTRHADPDSIYNVIASFTGWQGFDGPLAHGEPPTILNTVSLLLFLLACLGIGYLALTAPRRPRLTQLCFLVIAAFLLTNKVWSPQYSLWLVPLAVLALPHRRILLAWMTIDALVWVPRMFYYLGEDNKGVPEQWFTGTVVLRDLAVLGLCAMIVYQILRPEHDLVRRDFVDDPAGGVLNRAPDPLLPWLPEFLRPRLSRADAFARRRTPDRKVDRESV
;
A
#
# COMPACT_ATOMS: atom_id res chain seq x y z
N VAL A 1 -36.88 -75.42 -15.10
CA VAL A 1 -36.59 -76.21 -13.90
C VAL A 1 -36.16 -75.22 -12.85
N THR A 2 -37.13 -74.84 -12.02
CA THR A 2 -37.17 -74.76 -10.54
C THR A 2 -36.11 -73.87 -9.88
N ASP A 3 -36.33 -73.08 -8.90
CA ASP A 3 -37.44 -72.67 -8.03
C ASP A 3 -36.86 -71.64 -7.05
N GLN A 4 -37.67 -70.65 -6.76
CA GLN A 4 -37.95 -70.06 -5.45
C GLN A 4 -36.83 -69.80 -4.44
N HIS A 5 -36.68 -68.52 -4.03
CA HIS A 5 -37.16 -68.12 -2.69
C HIS A 5 -37.35 -66.61 -2.59
N LEU A 6 -38.61 -66.22 -2.44
CA LEU A 6 -39.05 -64.94 -1.85
C LEU A 6 -38.86 -65.04 -0.33
N ALA A 7 -38.23 -64.03 0.28
CA ALA A 7 -38.44 -63.72 1.69
C ALA A 7 -38.21 -62.24 1.96
N ASP A 8 -39.30 -61.60 2.33
CA ASP A 8 -39.51 -60.54 3.28
C ASP A 8 -38.66 -59.23 3.25
N GLN A 9 -39.31 -58.24 2.73
CA GLN A 9 -39.05 -56.86 3.15
C GLN A 9 -39.75 -56.55 4.48
N PRO A 10 -39.12 -55.82 5.43
CA PRO A 10 -39.84 -54.95 6.37
C PRO A 10 -39.80 -53.52 5.88
N THR A 11 -40.94 -52.99 5.59
CA THR A 11 -41.22 -51.58 5.51
C THR A 11 -40.95 -50.91 6.86
N SER A 12 -39.91 -50.06 6.94
CA SER A 12 -39.84 -49.03 7.96
C SER A 12 -39.51 -47.72 7.32
N SER A 13 -40.51 -46.88 7.21
CA SER A 13 -40.42 -45.46 6.94
C SER A 13 -39.66 -44.75 8.06
N GLY A 14 -38.35 -44.75 8.01
CA GLY A 14 -37.48 -43.93 8.86
C GLY A 14 -36.98 -42.75 8.04
N THR A 15 -37.64 -41.63 8.18
CA THR A 15 -37.10 -40.32 7.81
C THR A 15 -35.75 -40.17 8.49
N ARG A 16 -34.66 -40.31 7.72
CA ARG A 16 -33.33 -39.92 8.18
C ARG A 16 -33.38 -38.43 8.52
N PRO A 17 -33.06 -38.03 9.77
CA PRO A 17 -32.92 -36.62 10.07
C PRO A 17 -31.83 -36.11 9.15
N GLY A 18 -32.18 -35.06 8.40
CA GLY A 18 -31.21 -34.36 7.55
C GLY A 18 -29.97 -34.06 8.40
N ARG A 19 -28.79 -34.43 7.92
CA ARG A 19 -27.52 -33.98 8.48
C ARG A 19 -27.63 -32.47 8.59
N ALA A 20 -27.84 -31.97 9.80
CA ALA A 20 -27.66 -30.58 10.11
C ALA A 20 -26.25 -30.25 9.59
N LEU A 21 -26.17 -29.35 8.63
CA LEU A 21 -24.91 -28.79 8.19
C LEU A 21 -24.19 -28.30 9.45
N GLU A 22 -23.25 -29.09 9.92
CA GLU A 22 -22.42 -28.76 11.07
C GLU A 22 -21.78 -27.41 10.76
N TYR A 23 -22.19 -26.38 11.47
CA TYR A 23 -21.64 -25.03 11.30
C TYR A 23 -20.18 -25.07 11.75
N VAL A 24 -19.31 -25.26 10.79
CA VAL A 24 -17.86 -25.17 11.02
C VAL A 24 -17.55 -23.71 11.32
N ALA A 25 -17.12 -23.43 12.54
CA ALA A 25 -16.81 -22.08 13.00
C ALA A 25 -15.83 -21.41 12.00
N PRO A 26 -15.98 -20.11 11.70
CA PRO A 26 -15.13 -19.39 10.74
C PRO A 26 -13.62 -19.54 11.01
N ALA A 27 -13.23 -19.81 12.26
CA ALA A 27 -11.86 -20.06 12.66
C ALA A 27 -11.27 -21.39 12.11
N GLN A 28 -12.13 -22.38 11.81
CA GLN A 28 -11.71 -23.67 11.23
C GLN A 28 -11.62 -23.58 9.71
N LEU A 29 -12.31 -22.62 9.11
CA LEU A 29 -12.28 -22.34 7.66
C LEU A 29 -11.22 -21.32 7.29
N ALA A 30 -10.53 -20.71 8.29
CA ALA A 30 -9.42 -19.81 8.02
C ALA A 30 -8.33 -20.60 7.27
N PRO A 31 -7.95 -20.17 6.06
CA PRO A 31 -6.94 -20.88 5.30
C PRO A 31 -5.64 -20.95 6.09
N ASP A 32 -5.01 -22.11 6.09
CA ASP A 32 -3.67 -22.25 6.65
C ASP A 32 -2.73 -21.28 5.93
N LEU A 33 -2.16 -20.35 6.68
CA LEU A 33 -1.26 -19.33 6.14
C LEU A 33 0.00 -19.93 5.48
N ARG A 34 0.35 -21.18 5.85
CA ARG A 34 1.43 -21.92 5.19
C ARG A 34 1.09 -22.28 3.74
N SER A 35 -0.21 -22.31 3.39
CA SER A 35 -0.69 -22.62 2.05
C SER A 35 -0.89 -21.36 1.18
N ILE A 36 -0.66 -20.16 1.67
CA ILE A 36 -0.74 -18.92 0.85
C ILE A 36 0.24 -19.01 -0.32
N ASP A 37 1.45 -19.51 -0.08
CA ASP A 37 2.46 -19.67 -1.14
C ASP A 37 2.14 -20.79 -2.12
N ALA A 38 1.33 -21.77 -1.72
CA ALA A 38 0.88 -22.88 -2.58
C ALA A 38 -0.37 -22.55 -3.40
N ARG A 39 -0.99 -21.39 -3.21
CA ARG A 39 -2.27 -21.01 -3.82
C ARG A 39 -2.09 -20.22 -5.11
N ASP A 40 -1.39 -20.77 -6.06
CA ASP A 40 -1.31 -20.19 -7.41
C ASP A 40 -2.57 -20.44 -8.25
N ARG A 41 -3.58 -21.10 -7.68
CA ARG A 41 -4.83 -21.38 -8.37
C ARG A 41 -5.90 -20.37 -8.00
N PRO A 42 -6.49 -19.66 -8.98
CA PRO A 42 -7.63 -18.80 -8.71
C PRO A 42 -8.80 -19.61 -8.19
N SER A 43 -9.60 -19.02 -7.31
CA SER A 43 -10.88 -19.58 -6.86
C SER A 43 -11.87 -19.55 -8.04
N ARG A 44 -12.76 -20.55 -8.11
CA ARG A 44 -13.94 -20.49 -9.02
C ARG A 44 -14.80 -19.25 -8.81
N ASN A 45 -14.78 -18.72 -7.60
CA ASN A 45 -15.49 -17.50 -7.25
C ASN A 45 -14.75 -16.21 -7.65
N ASP A 46 -13.54 -16.34 -8.23
CA ASP A 46 -12.85 -15.20 -8.80
C ASP A 46 -13.60 -14.72 -10.05
N SER A 47 -14.13 -13.50 -9.96
CA SER A 47 -15.00 -12.94 -11.00
C SER A 47 -14.30 -12.76 -12.34
N LEU A 48 -12.99 -12.47 -12.33
CA LEU A 48 -12.21 -12.31 -13.55
C LEU A 48 -12.02 -13.67 -14.25
N THR A 49 -11.63 -14.69 -13.49
CA THR A 49 -11.46 -16.04 -14.02
C THR A 49 -12.75 -16.62 -14.57
N ALA A 50 -13.87 -16.48 -13.84
CA ALA A 50 -15.17 -16.94 -14.29
C ALA A 50 -15.58 -16.28 -15.62
N GLN A 51 -15.41 -14.96 -15.75
CA GLN A 51 -15.77 -14.25 -16.97
C GLN A 51 -14.85 -14.58 -18.15
N LEU A 52 -13.53 -14.73 -17.91
CA LEU A 52 -12.62 -15.13 -18.97
C LEU A 52 -12.93 -16.55 -19.46
N SER A 53 -13.26 -17.48 -18.53
CA SER A 53 -13.68 -18.82 -18.92
C SER A 53 -14.93 -18.82 -19.78
N THR A 54 -15.90 -17.96 -19.48
CA THR A 54 -17.13 -17.80 -20.27
C THR A 54 -16.85 -17.15 -21.63
N VAL A 55 -15.95 -16.16 -21.69
CA VAL A 55 -15.57 -15.49 -22.95
C VAL A 55 -14.87 -16.47 -23.90
N VAL A 56 -13.95 -17.30 -23.37
CA VAL A 56 -13.16 -18.25 -24.19
C VAL A 56 -13.98 -19.50 -24.53
N GLY A 57 -14.73 -20.03 -23.58
CA GLY A 57 -15.44 -21.31 -23.70
C GLY A 57 -16.96 -21.21 -23.88
N GLY A 58 -17.55 -20.01 -23.99
CA GLY A 58 -18.99 -19.81 -24.05
C GLY A 58 -19.72 -20.42 -22.83
N PRO A 59 -20.94 -20.95 -22.99
CA PRO A 59 -21.69 -21.59 -21.90
C PRO A 59 -20.97 -22.76 -21.25
N VAL A 60 -20.14 -23.48 -22.00
CA VAL A 60 -19.31 -24.59 -21.47
C VAL A 60 -18.21 -24.07 -20.55
N GLY A 61 -17.77 -22.83 -20.74
CA GLY A 61 -16.75 -22.18 -19.90
C GLY A 61 -17.19 -22.05 -18.44
N ASP A 62 -18.47 -21.97 -18.13
CA ASP A 62 -19.00 -21.93 -16.75
C ASP A 62 -18.68 -23.22 -15.97
N HIS A 63 -18.50 -24.33 -16.69
CA HIS A 63 -18.15 -25.64 -16.13
C HIS A 63 -16.66 -25.95 -16.25
N ALA A 64 -15.86 -25.03 -16.79
CA ALA A 64 -14.45 -25.25 -17.01
C ALA A 64 -13.71 -25.57 -15.71
N LEU A 65 -12.97 -26.67 -15.71
CA LEU A 65 -12.00 -26.97 -14.68
C LEU A 65 -10.76 -26.11 -14.93
N ILE A 66 -10.61 -25.04 -14.14
CA ILE A 66 -9.42 -24.19 -14.20
C ILE A 66 -8.26 -25.01 -13.64
N GLY A 67 -7.56 -25.66 -14.55
CA GLY A 67 -6.44 -26.53 -14.23
C GLY A 67 -5.13 -25.75 -14.04
N ARG A 68 -4.14 -26.42 -13.47
CA ARG A 68 -2.76 -25.93 -13.47
C ARG A 68 -2.16 -26.15 -14.85
N VAL A 69 -1.87 -25.05 -15.56
CA VAL A 69 -1.00 -25.14 -16.72
C VAL A 69 0.45 -25.21 -16.21
N ARG A 70 1.21 -26.20 -16.68
CA ARG A 70 2.54 -26.53 -16.13
C ARG A 70 3.52 -25.34 -16.14
N PHE A 71 3.47 -24.50 -17.16
CA PHE A 71 4.35 -23.35 -17.33
C PHE A 71 3.66 -22.02 -16.95
N TRP A 72 2.45 -21.78 -17.44
CA TRP A 72 1.74 -20.53 -17.22
C TRP A 72 0.99 -20.53 -15.89
N THR A 73 1.69 -20.20 -14.82
CA THR A 73 1.04 -19.92 -13.53
C THR A 73 0.46 -18.51 -13.50
N PRO A 74 -0.56 -18.22 -12.67
CA PRO A 74 -1.09 -16.87 -12.52
C PRO A 74 0.00 -15.83 -12.30
N LEU A 75 1.00 -16.12 -11.46
CA LEU A 75 2.10 -15.20 -11.18
C LEU A 75 2.95 -14.90 -12.44
N ARG A 76 3.25 -15.91 -13.27
CA ARG A 76 4.01 -15.67 -14.51
C ARG A 76 3.24 -14.83 -15.50
N VAL A 77 1.93 -15.03 -15.59
CA VAL A 77 1.05 -14.21 -16.44
C VAL A 77 1.01 -12.77 -15.92
N LEU A 78 0.86 -12.59 -14.59
CA LEU A 78 0.91 -11.26 -13.98
C LEU A 78 2.25 -10.56 -14.25
N PHE A 79 3.36 -11.28 -14.16
CA PHE A 79 4.68 -10.71 -14.47
C PHE A 79 4.83 -10.36 -15.94
N ALA A 80 4.32 -11.18 -16.86
CA ALA A 80 4.34 -10.86 -18.28
C ALA A 80 3.57 -9.56 -18.57
N PHE A 81 2.36 -9.41 -18.03
CA PHE A 81 1.61 -8.16 -18.13
C PHE A 81 2.33 -6.98 -17.47
N THR A 82 2.91 -7.19 -16.30
CA THR A 82 3.67 -6.13 -15.62
C THR A 82 4.84 -5.66 -16.48
N VAL A 83 5.61 -6.58 -17.07
CA VAL A 83 6.74 -6.24 -17.93
C VAL A 83 6.27 -5.47 -19.16
N ILE A 84 5.15 -5.86 -19.79
CA ILE A 84 4.58 -5.14 -20.93
C ILE A 84 4.21 -3.70 -20.53
N PHE A 85 3.51 -3.51 -19.39
CA PHE A 85 3.09 -2.19 -18.96
C PHE A 85 4.27 -1.32 -18.50
N LEU A 86 5.29 -1.90 -17.89
CA LEU A 86 6.55 -1.21 -17.58
C LEU A 86 7.31 -0.83 -18.87
N ALA A 87 7.35 -1.71 -19.87
CA ALA A 87 7.97 -1.38 -21.16
C ALA A 87 7.22 -0.24 -21.87
N LEU A 88 5.89 -0.23 -21.82
CA LEU A 88 5.09 0.90 -22.29
C LEU A 88 5.41 2.17 -21.50
N GLY A 89 5.52 2.07 -20.15
CA GLY A 89 5.87 3.20 -19.29
C GLY A 89 7.28 3.74 -19.59
N TRP A 90 8.25 2.89 -19.83
CA TRP A 90 9.59 3.30 -20.26
C TRP A 90 9.53 3.99 -21.64
N SER A 91 8.76 3.45 -22.56
CA SER A 91 8.58 4.03 -23.91
C SER A 91 7.99 5.43 -23.86
N THR A 92 7.09 5.73 -22.90
CA THR A 92 6.58 7.11 -22.73
C THR A 92 7.66 8.09 -22.30
N LYS A 93 8.76 7.63 -21.69
CA LYS A 93 9.89 8.47 -21.26
C LYS A 93 10.99 8.57 -22.33
N ALA A 94 10.95 7.71 -23.35
CA ALA A 94 12.02 7.61 -24.35
C ALA A 94 12.30 8.93 -25.10
N ALA A 95 11.27 9.75 -25.34
CA ALA A 95 11.44 11.05 -25.98
C ALA A 95 12.28 12.04 -25.16
N CYS A 96 12.30 11.93 -23.83
CA CYS A 96 13.07 12.80 -22.92
C CYS A 96 14.54 12.36 -22.73
N ILE A 97 14.89 11.17 -23.18
CA ILE A 97 16.26 10.64 -23.14
C ILE A 97 16.90 10.55 -24.53
N GLN A 98 16.27 11.14 -25.54
CA GLN A 98 16.86 11.28 -26.85
C GLN A 98 18.04 12.23 -26.80
N GLN A 99 19.11 11.85 -27.50
CA GLN A 99 20.36 12.59 -27.57
C GLN A 99 20.49 13.24 -28.93
N THR A 100 21.04 14.44 -28.95
CA THR A 100 21.34 15.19 -30.18
C THR A 100 22.76 15.75 -30.08
N ASP A 101 23.35 16.11 -31.22
CA ASP A 101 24.62 16.79 -31.28
C ASP A 101 24.48 18.22 -30.70
N ASP A 102 25.38 18.62 -29.83
CA ASP A 102 25.41 19.95 -29.22
C ASP A 102 26.02 21.03 -30.13
N GLY A 103 26.42 20.66 -31.35
CA GLY A 103 27.07 21.55 -32.32
C GLY A 103 28.56 21.78 -32.03
N ALA A 104 29.09 21.27 -30.93
CA ALA A 104 30.53 21.35 -30.56
C ALA A 104 31.23 19.97 -30.63
N GLY A 105 30.53 18.95 -31.17
CA GLY A 105 31.02 17.57 -31.27
C GLY A 105 30.74 16.72 -30.05
N GLY A 106 29.93 17.22 -29.12
CA GLY A 106 29.41 16.50 -27.96
C GLY A 106 27.94 16.10 -28.12
N LEU A 107 27.39 15.40 -27.12
CA LEU A 107 25.98 15.02 -27.04
C LEU A 107 25.28 15.82 -25.96
N THR A 108 24.03 16.17 -26.20
CA THR A 108 23.11 16.78 -25.23
C THR A 108 21.74 16.13 -25.32
N LEU A 109 20.90 16.32 -24.30
CA LEU A 109 19.50 15.91 -24.35
C LEU A 109 18.71 16.85 -25.27
N ASP A 110 17.92 16.30 -26.16
CA ASP A 110 17.01 17.09 -26.99
C ASP A 110 15.74 17.46 -26.23
N TRP A 111 15.82 18.59 -25.51
CA TRP A 111 14.67 19.19 -24.80
C TRP A 111 14.20 20.49 -25.46
N THR A 112 14.53 20.67 -26.75
CA THR A 112 14.10 21.82 -27.53
C THR A 112 12.59 21.94 -27.61
N ASN A 113 12.09 23.17 -27.70
CA ASN A 113 10.65 23.49 -27.84
C ASN A 113 9.75 22.85 -26.77
N GLY A 114 10.23 22.68 -25.53
CA GLY A 114 9.46 22.11 -24.44
C GLY A 114 9.08 20.63 -24.67
N ARG A 115 9.95 19.87 -25.37
CA ARG A 115 9.71 18.45 -25.70
C ARG A 115 9.27 17.63 -24.51
N GLN A 116 9.84 17.86 -23.31
CA GLN A 116 9.49 17.14 -22.10
C GLN A 116 8.01 17.26 -21.72
N TYR A 117 7.38 18.36 -22.12
CA TYR A 117 5.96 18.61 -21.89
C TYR A 117 5.11 18.18 -23.08
N VAL A 118 5.48 18.56 -24.29
CA VAL A 118 4.71 18.24 -25.52
C VAL A 118 4.64 16.73 -25.77
N ALA A 119 5.74 16.00 -25.55
CA ALA A 119 5.78 14.54 -25.64
C ALA A 119 5.30 13.84 -24.35
N MET A 120 4.92 14.59 -23.30
CA MET A 120 4.47 14.07 -22.00
C MET A 120 5.47 13.13 -21.34
N CYS A 121 6.76 13.22 -21.69
CA CYS A 121 7.80 12.30 -21.30
C CYS A 121 8.56 12.73 -20.04
N TYR A 122 8.20 13.87 -19.42
CA TYR A 122 8.86 14.39 -18.23
C TYR A 122 9.02 13.31 -17.13
N SER A 123 10.20 13.30 -16.55
CA SER A 123 10.53 12.47 -15.39
C SER A 123 11.49 13.27 -14.50
N ASP A 124 11.21 13.31 -13.20
CA ASP A 124 12.08 13.98 -12.22
C ASP A 124 13.50 13.40 -12.23
N THR A 125 13.67 12.10 -12.52
CA THR A 125 14.97 11.42 -12.47
C THR A 125 15.97 11.99 -13.47
N VAL A 126 15.53 12.55 -14.59
CA VAL A 126 16.44 13.12 -15.61
C VAL A 126 17.05 14.44 -15.13
N PRO A 127 16.28 15.50 -14.78
CA PRO A 127 16.86 16.76 -14.32
C PRO A 127 17.54 16.63 -12.95
N LEU A 128 17.07 15.74 -12.07
CA LEU A 128 17.69 15.52 -10.76
C LEU A 128 19.15 15.04 -10.86
N TYR A 129 19.54 14.35 -11.93
CA TYR A 129 20.93 13.94 -12.13
C TYR A 129 21.91 15.11 -12.08
N GLY A 130 21.55 16.23 -12.70
CA GLY A 130 22.33 17.48 -12.65
C GLY A 130 22.01 18.32 -11.41
N ALA A 131 20.72 18.46 -11.05
CA ALA A 131 20.29 19.28 -9.93
C ALA A 131 20.89 18.82 -8.61
N GLU A 132 20.97 17.51 -8.38
CA GLU A 132 21.58 16.91 -7.18
C GLU A 132 23.10 16.71 -7.29
N ARG A 133 23.75 17.30 -8.32
CA ARG A 133 25.18 17.20 -8.59
C ARG A 133 25.71 15.77 -8.70
N LEU A 134 24.86 14.82 -9.07
CA LEU A 134 25.28 13.44 -9.32
C LEU A 134 26.21 13.34 -10.53
N ASN A 135 26.04 14.21 -11.53
CA ASN A 135 26.92 14.34 -12.68
C ASN A 135 28.37 14.73 -12.30
N GLU A 136 28.57 15.32 -11.11
CA GLU A 136 29.89 15.65 -10.55
C GLU A 136 30.42 14.51 -9.62
N GLY A 137 29.74 13.38 -9.53
CA GLY A 137 30.06 12.28 -8.60
C GLY A 137 29.79 12.61 -7.13
N ALA A 138 28.92 13.61 -6.86
CA ALA A 138 28.62 14.08 -5.52
C ALA A 138 28.06 12.99 -4.63
N PHE A 139 28.66 12.80 -3.42
CA PHE A 139 28.04 11.95 -2.40
C PHE A 139 26.84 12.68 -1.79
N PRO A 140 25.63 12.04 -1.79
CA PRO A 140 24.42 12.63 -1.26
C PRO A 140 24.61 13.15 0.17
N TYR A 141 23.94 14.26 0.52
CA TYR A 141 23.94 14.90 1.84
C TYR A 141 25.27 15.55 2.26
N LYS A 142 26.42 15.10 1.69
CA LYS A 142 27.75 15.71 1.93
C LYS A 142 27.97 16.93 1.05
N LYS A 143 27.68 16.80 -0.25
CA LYS A 143 27.84 17.87 -1.23
C LYS A 143 26.72 18.90 -1.02
N TYR A 144 27.08 20.17 -1.10
CA TYR A 144 26.15 21.29 -1.20
C TYR A 144 26.48 22.13 -2.42
N TRP A 145 25.52 22.93 -2.85
CA TRP A 145 25.69 23.90 -3.92
C TRP A 145 24.88 25.16 -3.58
N ILE A 146 25.23 26.24 -4.25
CA ILE A 146 24.53 27.52 -4.11
C ILE A 146 23.62 27.68 -5.32
N GLU A 147 22.36 27.94 -5.08
CA GLU A 147 21.33 28.19 -6.08
C GLU A 147 20.86 29.66 -5.96
N SER A 148 20.71 30.34 -7.11
CA SER A 148 20.14 31.68 -7.13
C SER A 148 18.63 31.62 -6.93
N THR A 149 18.12 32.45 -6.05
CA THR A 149 16.68 32.55 -5.79
C THR A 149 16.01 33.57 -6.72
N PRO A 150 14.71 33.45 -7.02
CA PRO A 150 13.99 34.36 -7.92
C PRO A 150 14.01 35.83 -7.48
N ASP A 151 14.20 36.11 -6.19
CA ASP A 151 14.32 37.43 -5.59
C ASP A 151 15.74 38.01 -5.64
N GLY A 152 16.66 37.33 -6.34
CA GLY A 152 18.07 37.75 -6.51
C GLY A 152 18.98 37.37 -5.34
N GLY A 153 18.49 36.63 -4.35
CA GLY A 153 19.29 36.06 -3.28
C GLY A 153 20.00 34.77 -3.68
N THR A 154 20.61 34.12 -2.70
CA THR A 154 21.23 32.80 -2.86
C THR A 154 20.83 31.87 -1.74
N GLU A 155 20.63 30.59 -2.07
CA GLU A 155 20.27 29.55 -1.12
C GLU A 155 21.25 28.37 -1.20
N VAL A 156 21.63 27.83 -0.04
CA VAL A 156 22.44 26.61 0.04
C VAL A 156 21.52 25.41 -0.05
N ARG A 157 21.77 24.54 -1.03
CA ARG A 157 20.98 23.35 -1.29
C ARG A 157 21.80 22.08 -1.07
N HIS A 158 21.11 21.03 -0.71
CA HIS A 158 21.65 19.67 -0.57
C HIS A 158 20.67 18.69 -1.22
N MET A 159 21.04 17.39 -1.22
CA MET A 159 20.14 16.29 -1.65
C MET A 159 18.77 16.41 -0.95
N GLU A 160 17.71 16.51 -1.76
CA GLU A 160 16.35 16.79 -1.25
C GLU A 160 15.53 15.53 -0.89
N TYR A 161 16.05 14.35 -1.21
CA TYR A 161 15.32 13.09 -0.99
C TYR A 161 15.64 12.44 0.36
N PRO A 162 14.71 11.59 0.91
CA PRO A 162 15.03 10.76 2.06
C PRO A 162 16.22 9.84 1.80
N VAL A 163 16.90 9.43 2.87
CA VAL A 163 18.23 8.79 2.83
C VAL A 163 18.31 7.60 1.88
N LEU A 164 17.34 6.69 1.92
CA LEU A 164 17.39 5.51 1.06
C LEU A 164 17.20 5.85 -0.42
N SER A 165 16.37 6.84 -0.74
CA SER A 165 16.19 7.31 -2.12
C SER A 165 17.42 8.06 -2.64
N GLY A 166 18.06 8.89 -1.82
CA GLY A 166 19.31 9.54 -2.21
C GLY A 166 20.45 8.55 -2.42
N LEU A 167 20.60 7.55 -1.55
CA LEU A 167 21.58 6.47 -1.73
C LEU A 167 21.27 5.58 -2.94
N TYR A 168 20.00 5.35 -3.25
CA TYR A 168 19.60 4.65 -4.47
C TYR A 168 20.01 5.40 -5.73
N GLN A 169 19.79 6.71 -5.76
CA GLN A 169 20.24 7.58 -6.86
C GLN A 169 21.76 7.53 -7.01
N TYR A 170 22.49 7.63 -5.89
CA TYR A 170 23.94 7.55 -5.89
C TYR A 170 24.45 6.20 -6.40
N ALA A 171 23.85 5.09 -5.96
CA ALA A 171 24.21 3.77 -6.45
C ALA A 171 23.97 3.62 -7.96
N ALA A 172 22.86 4.17 -8.46
CA ALA A 172 22.57 4.15 -9.90
C ALA A 172 23.59 5.00 -10.70
N MET A 173 23.99 6.15 -10.18
CA MET A 173 25.03 6.98 -10.76
C MET A 173 26.37 6.24 -10.81
N GLN A 174 26.77 5.54 -9.74
CA GLN A 174 28.01 4.75 -9.73
C GLN A 174 28.00 3.62 -10.77
N VAL A 175 26.84 2.98 -10.99
CA VAL A 175 26.70 2.00 -12.08
C VAL A 175 26.89 2.67 -13.44
N GLY A 176 26.35 3.89 -13.63
CA GLY A 176 26.58 4.70 -14.83
C GLY A 176 28.06 5.00 -15.05
N ASN A 177 28.78 5.43 -14.01
CA ASN A 177 30.22 5.67 -14.09
C ASN A 177 31.01 4.40 -14.48
N VAL A 178 30.62 3.23 -13.98
CA VAL A 178 31.25 1.96 -14.40
C VAL A 178 30.98 1.67 -15.87
N TRP A 179 29.76 1.97 -16.36
CA TRP A 179 29.42 1.84 -17.78
C TRP A 179 30.33 2.66 -18.68
N ASP A 180 30.61 3.91 -18.31
CA ASP A 180 31.46 4.82 -19.07
C ASP A 180 32.94 4.36 -19.18
N HIS A 181 33.38 3.47 -18.26
CA HIS A 181 34.72 2.86 -18.29
C HIS A 181 34.78 1.52 -19.04
N LEU A 182 33.65 0.99 -19.48
CA LEU A 182 33.56 -0.28 -20.21
C LEU A 182 33.54 0.00 -21.73
N PRO A 183 33.96 -0.96 -22.58
CA PRO A 183 33.88 -0.85 -24.03
C PRO A 183 32.46 -1.05 -24.53
N LEU A 184 31.51 -0.25 -24.00
CA LEU A 184 30.09 -0.28 -24.32
C LEU A 184 29.75 0.92 -25.22
N PRO A 185 28.60 0.89 -25.92
CA PRO A 185 28.14 2.02 -26.71
C PRO A 185 28.10 3.31 -25.88
N GLY A 186 28.75 4.38 -26.37
CA GLY A 186 28.76 5.69 -25.73
C GLY A 186 27.34 6.27 -25.66
N ALA A 187 26.99 6.82 -24.49
CA ALA A 187 25.75 7.53 -24.26
C ALA A 187 25.99 8.62 -23.22
N LEU A 188 25.15 9.63 -23.16
CA LEU A 188 25.18 10.60 -22.05
C LEU A 188 25.00 9.87 -20.71
N SER A 189 25.84 10.20 -19.72
CA SER A 189 25.79 9.57 -18.40
C SER A 189 24.41 9.69 -17.74
N VAL A 190 23.66 10.78 -17.99
CA VAL A 190 22.27 10.93 -17.52
C VAL A 190 21.33 9.89 -18.14
N VAL A 191 21.55 9.48 -19.39
CA VAL A 191 20.73 8.47 -20.06
C VAL A 191 21.00 7.08 -19.47
N VAL A 192 22.27 6.76 -19.22
CA VAL A 192 22.67 5.52 -18.55
C VAL A 192 22.08 5.50 -17.13
N TYR A 193 22.28 6.58 -16.38
CA TYR A 193 21.70 6.74 -15.03
C TYR A 193 20.17 6.52 -15.02
N PHE A 194 19.43 7.19 -15.92
CA PHE A 194 17.98 7.02 -16.02
C PHE A 194 17.60 5.55 -16.24
N ASN A 195 18.28 4.84 -17.16
CA ASN A 195 17.98 3.45 -17.44
C ASN A 195 18.27 2.52 -16.27
N VAL A 196 19.35 2.77 -15.52
CA VAL A 196 19.68 2.01 -14.30
C VAL A 196 18.62 2.24 -13.22
N VAL A 197 18.23 3.50 -13.01
CA VAL A 197 17.12 3.85 -12.11
C VAL A 197 15.82 3.18 -12.54
N ALA A 198 15.47 3.29 -13.83
CA ALA A 198 14.23 2.69 -14.36
C ALA A 198 14.21 1.17 -14.18
N LEU A 199 15.33 0.48 -14.39
CA LEU A 199 15.43 -0.96 -14.15
C LEU A 199 15.15 -1.33 -12.69
N GLY A 200 15.75 -0.61 -11.73
CA GLY A 200 15.50 -0.85 -10.31
C GLY A 200 14.06 -0.56 -9.90
N LEU A 201 13.43 0.51 -10.45
CA LEU A 201 12.02 0.82 -10.23
C LEU A 201 11.10 -0.24 -10.83
N ALA A 202 11.44 -0.76 -12.02
CA ALA A 202 10.72 -1.88 -12.64
C ALA A 202 10.76 -3.14 -11.76
N VAL A 203 11.93 -3.49 -11.21
CA VAL A 203 12.05 -4.58 -10.24
C VAL A 203 11.21 -4.30 -8.99
N GLY A 204 11.23 -3.07 -8.47
CA GLY A 204 10.36 -2.66 -7.36
C GLY A 204 8.88 -2.88 -7.65
N TRP A 205 8.42 -2.53 -8.84
CA TRP A 205 7.02 -2.74 -9.22
C TRP A 205 6.67 -4.23 -9.41
N LEU A 206 7.56 -5.03 -9.97
CA LEU A 206 7.41 -6.49 -10.03
C LEU A 206 7.28 -7.11 -8.62
N ILE A 207 8.09 -6.63 -7.67
CA ILE A 207 7.99 -7.04 -6.26
C ILE A 207 6.63 -6.62 -5.67
N THR A 208 6.12 -5.43 -5.99
CA THR A 208 4.79 -4.96 -5.57
C THR A 208 3.68 -5.87 -6.08
N VAL A 209 3.70 -6.24 -7.37
CA VAL A 209 2.74 -7.16 -7.98
C VAL A 209 2.83 -8.54 -7.33
N TRP A 210 4.05 -9.06 -7.12
CA TRP A 210 4.27 -10.33 -6.43
C TRP A 210 3.69 -10.31 -5.01
N ALA A 211 4.03 -9.32 -4.20
CA ALA A 211 3.55 -9.22 -2.83
C ALA A 211 2.03 -9.10 -2.76
N SER A 212 1.45 -8.26 -3.62
CA SER A 212 0.00 -8.04 -3.71
C SER A 212 -0.75 -9.28 -4.17
N SER A 213 -0.20 -10.05 -5.12
CA SER A 213 -0.79 -11.33 -5.56
C SER A 213 -0.87 -12.35 -4.40
N ARG A 214 0.11 -12.34 -3.50
CA ARG A 214 0.11 -13.17 -2.28
C ARG A 214 -0.86 -12.66 -1.23
N LEU A 215 -0.98 -11.34 -1.08
CA LEU A 215 -1.94 -10.70 -0.19
C LEU A 215 -3.40 -10.87 -0.65
N ALA A 216 -3.65 -10.95 -1.95
CA ALA A 216 -4.98 -11.25 -2.50
C ALA A 216 -5.47 -12.67 -2.19
N GLY A 217 -4.58 -13.57 -1.79
CA GLY A 217 -4.91 -14.94 -1.38
C GLY A 217 -5.58 -15.74 -2.51
N ARG A 218 -6.84 -16.13 -2.32
CA ARG A 218 -7.62 -16.88 -3.33
C ARG A 218 -7.95 -16.05 -4.58
N ARG A 219 -7.91 -14.73 -4.48
CA ARG A 219 -8.27 -13.78 -5.52
C ARG A 219 -7.02 -13.26 -6.26
N VAL A 220 -6.07 -14.15 -6.55
CA VAL A 220 -4.77 -13.82 -7.14
C VAL A 220 -4.88 -12.93 -8.39
N TRP A 221 -5.95 -13.08 -9.17
CA TRP A 221 -6.20 -12.30 -10.39
C TRP A 221 -6.61 -10.85 -10.12
N ASP A 222 -6.99 -10.49 -8.90
CA ASP A 222 -7.18 -9.06 -8.57
C ASP A 222 -5.87 -8.28 -8.76
N ALA A 223 -4.71 -8.92 -8.53
CA ALA A 223 -3.40 -8.31 -8.78
C ALA A 223 -3.14 -7.97 -10.26
N ALA A 224 -3.96 -8.48 -11.21
CA ALA A 224 -3.89 -8.06 -12.60
C ALA A 224 -4.17 -6.56 -12.75
N LEU A 225 -5.05 -5.98 -11.93
CA LEU A 225 -5.32 -4.54 -11.92
C LEU A 225 -4.10 -3.70 -11.54
N ILE A 226 -3.19 -4.27 -10.72
CA ILE A 226 -1.91 -3.62 -10.38
C ILE A 226 -0.93 -3.75 -11.54
N ALA A 227 -0.91 -4.93 -12.18
CA ALA A 227 -0.02 -5.22 -13.30
C ALA A 227 -0.34 -4.38 -14.55
N VAL A 228 -1.65 -4.17 -14.84
CA VAL A 228 -2.13 -3.44 -16.03
C VAL A 228 -2.68 -2.05 -15.69
N SER A 229 -2.24 -1.46 -14.58
CA SER A 229 -2.70 -0.12 -14.19
C SER A 229 -2.20 0.93 -15.19
N PRO A 230 -3.09 1.81 -15.74
CA PRO A 230 -2.69 2.95 -16.54
C PRO A 230 -1.69 3.87 -15.83
N LEU A 231 -1.78 3.98 -14.50
CA LEU A 231 -0.85 4.78 -13.69
C LEU A 231 0.59 4.26 -13.77
N VAL A 232 0.80 2.98 -14.02
CA VAL A 232 2.14 2.40 -14.21
C VAL A 232 2.78 2.94 -15.50
N ILE A 233 2.00 3.03 -16.58
CA ILE A 233 2.49 3.56 -17.86
C ILE A 233 2.97 5.01 -17.68
N VAL A 234 2.22 5.82 -16.93
CA VAL A 234 2.54 7.25 -16.78
C VAL A 234 3.59 7.49 -15.71
N HIS A 235 3.51 6.81 -14.55
CA HIS A 235 4.21 7.21 -13.33
C HIS A 235 5.29 6.26 -12.83
N ALA A 236 5.40 5.03 -13.35
CA ALA A 236 6.39 4.06 -12.82
C ALA A 236 7.83 4.60 -12.84
N PHE A 237 8.16 5.44 -13.82
CA PHE A 237 9.49 6.00 -14.02
C PHE A 237 9.53 7.54 -13.90
N THR A 238 8.52 8.13 -13.28
CA THR A 238 8.50 9.58 -13.06
C THR A 238 9.37 9.98 -11.89
N ASN A 239 9.40 9.17 -10.82
CA ASN A 239 10.16 9.39 -9.60
C ASN A 239 10.39 8.03 -8.89
N PHE A 240 10.91 8.03 -7.65
CA PHE A 240 11.32 6.81 -6.93
C PHE A 240 10.20 6.10 -6.16
N ASP A 241 8.94 6.37 -6.46
CA ASP A 241 7.77 5.89 -5.71
C ASP A 241 7.58 4.37 -5.75
N ALA A 242 7.93 3.72 -6.86
CA ALA A 242 7.86 2.27 -6.99
C ALA A 242 8.75 1.55 -5.96
N LEU A 243 9.88 2.15 -5.55
CA LEU A 243 10.75 1.60 -4.50
C LEU A 243 10.03 1.55 -3.14
N ALA A 244 9.45 2.67 -2.72
CA ALA A 244 8.71 2.74 -1.45
C ALA A 244 7.46 1.84 -1.47
N THR A 245 6.78 1.75 -2.62
CA THR A 245 5.60 0.89 -2.81
C THR A 245 5.96 -0.59 -2.68
N ALA A 246 7.13 -1.01 -3.18
CA ALA A 246 7.63 -2.38 -3.01
C ALA A 246 7.86 -2.72 -1.54
N PHE A 247 8.47 -1.82 -0.77
CA PHE A 247 8.66 -2.00 0.67
C PHE A 247 7.33 -2.03 1.43
N ALA A 248 6.39 -1.15 1.10
CA ALA A 248 5.06 -1.15 1.70
C ALA A 248 4.31 -2.46 1.46
N ALA A 249 4.27 -2.94 0.21
CA ALA A 249 3.59 -4.18 -0.17
C ALA A 249 4.23 -5.41 0.48
N THR A 250 5.57 -5.49 0.49
CA THR A 250 6.31 -6.58 1.15
C THR A 250 6.21 -6.51 2.67
N GLY A 251 6.16 -5.32 3.26
CA GLY A 251 5.90 -5.12 4.68
C GLY A 251 4.52 -5.64 5.10
N LEU A 252 3.48 -5.31 4.34
CA LEU A 252 2.13 -5.85 4.55
C LEU A 252 2.09 -7.38 4.35
N LEU A 253 2.84 -7.92 3.37
CA LEU A 253 2.94 -9.37 3.17
C LEU A 253 3.66 -10.06 4.34
N ALA A 254 4.72 -9.47 4.89
CA ALA A 254 5.40 -9.98 6.06
C ALA A 254 4.47 -9.99 7.30
N TRP A 255 3.66 -8.93 7.46
CA TRP A 255 2.62 -8.88 8.49
C TRP A 255 1.58 -10.00 8.30
N ALA A 256 1.05 -10.16 7.08
CA ALA A 256 0.10 -11.22 6.74
C ALA A 256 0.66 -12.62 7.05
N ARG A 257 1.96 -12.81 6.91
CA ARG A 257 2.70 -14.03 7.25
C ARG A 257 3.08 -14.15 8.73
N ARG A 258 2.54 -13.29 9.61
CA ARG A 258 2.82 -13.24 11.05
C ARG A 258 4.29 -13.05 11.40
N LYS A 259 5.01 -12.26 10.60
CA LYS A 259 6.40 -11.87 10.82
C LYS A 259 6.47 -10.38 11.17
N PRO A 260 6.05 -9.95 12.38
CA PRO A 260 5.90 -8.53 12.72
C PRO A 260 7.23 -7.76 12.67
N VAL A 261 8.33 -8.37 13.09
CA VAL A 261 9.66 -7.73 13.04
C VAL A 261 10.04 -7.47 11.58
N LEU A 262 9.91 -8.46 10.68
CA LEU A 262 10.20 -8.27 9.27
C LEU A 262 9.26 -7.24 8.63
N ALA A 263 7.99 -7.23 9.01
CA ALA A 263 7.04 -6.22 8.55
C ALA A 263 7.52 -4.82 8.96
N GLY A 264 7.93 -4.65 10.21
CA GLY A 264 8.48 -3.39 10.71
C GLY A 264 9.76 -2.98 9.96
N VAL A 265 10.71 -3.90 9.78
CA VAL A 265 11.95 -3.62 9.03
C VAL A 265 11.64 -3.13 7.60
N LEU A 266 10.74 -3.82 6.88
CA LEU A 266 10.38 -3.43 5.51
C LEU A 266 9.63 -2.09 5.47
N LEU A 267 8.70 -1.84 6.40
CA LEU A 267 8.01 -0.55 6.49
C LEU A 267 8.98 0.58 6.89
N GLY A 268 9.97 0.30 7.74
CA GLY A 268 11.02 1.24 8.12
C GLY A 268 11.95 1.60 6.95
N LEU A 269 12.36 0.61 6.14
CA LEU A 269 13.10 0.84 4.88
C LEU A 269 12.26 1.66 3.91
N GLY A 270 10.97 1.30 3.74
CA GLY A 270 10.05 2.08 2.94
C GLY A 270 9.94 3.53 3.42
N GLY A 271 9.86 3.75 4.74
CA GLY A 271 9.85 5.07 5.37
C GLY A 271 11.14 5.87 5.17
N ALA A 272 12.28 5.18 5.03
CA ALA A 272 13.56 5.80 4.69
C ALA A 272 13.70 6.11 3.18
N ALA A 273 12.84 5.53 2.32
CA ALA A 273 12.75 5.87 0.90
C ALA A 273 11.71 6.97 0.64
N LYS A 274 10.52 6.86 1.24
CA LYS A 274 9.43 7.86 1.28
C LYS A 274 8.63 7.65 2.56
N LEU A 275 8.18 8.68 3.25
CA LEU A 275 7.60 8.56 4.60
C LEU A 275 6.29 7.76 4.68
N TYR A 276 5.50 7.67 3.59
CA TYR A 276 4.16 7.10 3.62
C TYR A 276 4.06 5.64 4.13
N PRO A 277 5.02 4.71 3.93
CA PRO A 277 4.92 3.35 4.45
C PRO A 277 4.84 3.28 5.98
N LEU A 278 5.36 4.29 6.70
CA LEU A 278 5.23 4.39 8.15
C LEU A 278 3.79 4.65 8.59
N LEU A 279 2.99 5.34 7.76
CA LEU A 279 1.58 5.59 8.05
C LEU A 279 0.76 4.29 8.12
N LEU A 280 1.21 3.21 7.45
CA LEU A 280 0.56 1.89 7.49
C LEU A 280 0.62 1.23 8.87
N LEU A 281 1.51 1.67 9.76
CA LEU A 281 1.58 1.21 11.14
C LEU A 281 0.35 1.63 11.95
N GLY A 282 -0.25 2.79 11.65
CA GLY A 282 -1.46 3.27 12.33
C GLY A 282 -2.63 2.27 12.26
N PRO A 283 -3.08 1.83 11.08
CA PRO A 283 -4.05 0.76 10.90
C PRO A 283 -3.72 -0.54 11.66
N ILE A 284 -2.45 -0.96 11.62
CA ILE A 284 -1.99 -2.15 12.37
C ILE A 284 -2.21 -1.97 13.86
N ILE A 285 -1.80 -0.84 14.42
CA ILE A 285 -1.95 -0.53 15.86
C ILE A 285 -3.42 -0.53 16.25
N VAL A 286 -4.27 0.21 15.54
CA VAL A 286 -5.70 0.37 15.88
C VAL A 286 -6.46 -0.96 15.82
N LEU A 287 -6.20 -1.79 14.78
CA LEU A 287 -6.81 -3.11 14.68
C LEU A 287 -6.32 -4.07 15.78
N CYS A 288 -5.05 -3.97 16.16
CA CYS A 288 -4.49 -4.75 17.27
C CYS A 288 -5.05 -4.31 18.62
N LEU A 289 -5.28 -3.01 18.83
CA LEU A 289 -5.97 -2.48 20.02
C LEU A 289 -7.39 -3.03 20.14
N ARG A 290 -8.13 -3.10 19.02
CA ARG A 290 -9.46 -3.69 18.97
C ARG A 290 -9.45 -5.19 19.30
N ALA A 291 -8.44 -5.90 18.82
CA ALA A 291 -8.35 -7.36 18.93
C ALA A 291 -7.75 -7.85 20.24
N ASP A 292 -7.21 -6.99 21.11
CA ASP A 292 -6.49 -7.40 22.32
C ASP A 292 -7.44 -7.92 23.40
N PRO A 293 -7.30 -9.19 23.83
CA PRO A 293 -8.15 -9.78 24.86
C PRO A 293 -7.79 -9.31 26.29
N MET A 294 -6.68 -8.58 26.51
CA MET A 294 -6.25 -8.21 27.88
C MET A 294 -7.28 -7.40 28.68
N ARG A 295 -8.20 -6.71 28.02
CA ARG A 295 -9.22 -5.90 28.69
C ARG A 295 -10.45 -6.70 29.17
N ARG A 296 -10.53 -8.02 28.92
CA ARG A 296 -11.78 -8.78 29.10
C ARG A 296 -11.81 -9.85 30.17
N GLN A 297 -10.70 -10.28 30.73
CA GLN A 297 -10.70 -11.32 31.77
C GLN A 297 -9.70 -11.01 32.88
N PRO A 298 -10.15 -10.45 34.02
CA PRO A 298 -9.34 -10.41 35.23
C PRO A 298 -9.17 -11.80 35.88
N ALA A 299 -10.03 -12.79 35.54
CA ALA A 299 -10.18 -13.97 36.39
C ALA A 299 -9.78 -15.33 35.80
N ALA A 300 -9.42 -15.47 34.54
CA ALA A 300 -9.22 -16.79 33.91
C ALA A 300 -7.77 -17.12 33.51
N ARG A 301 -6.78 -16.46 34.12
CA ARG A 301 -5.37 -16.79 33.88
C ARG A 301 -4.64 -17.09 35.17
N ALA A 302 -4.66 -18.34 35.53
CA ALA A 302 -3.61 -18.95 36.32
C ALA A 302 -2.29 -19.00 35.51
N GLY A 303 -1.78 -17.83 35.12
CA GLY A 303 -0.40 -17.67 34.67
C GLY A 303 0.35 -17.05 35.84
N LEU A 304 1.52 -17.55 36.13
CA LEU A 304 2.40 -17.01 37.15
C LEU A 304 2.33 -15.48 37.15
N ARG A 305 1.78 -14.90 38.21
CA ARG A 305 1.90 -13.48 38.46
C ARG A 305 3.32 -13.27 39.03
N LEU A 306 3.92 -12.12 38.74
CA LEU A 306 5.20 -11.74 39.34
C LEU A 306 5.21 -11.85 40.88
N ARG A 307 4.02 -11.86 41.54
CA ARG A 307 3.82 -12.10 42.97
C ARG A 307 3.87 -13.57 43.39
N ASP A 308 3.70 -14.50 42.42
CA ASP A 308 3.63 -15.95 42.70
C ASP A 308 5.01 -16.63 42.42
N ILE A 309 6.06 -15.83 42.20
CA ILE A 309 7.43 -16.31 42.02
C ILE A 309 8.13 -16.33 43.39
N ASP A 310 7.67 -17.26 44.20
CA ASP A 310 8.29 -17.45 45.53
C ASP A 310 9.57 -18.31 45.49
N SER A 311 9.87 -18.95 44.32
CA SER A 311 11.09 -19.75 44.17
C SER A 311 11.50 -19.95 42.73
N LEU A 312 12.81 -20.12 42.48
CA LEU A 312 13.39 -20.48 41.19
C LEU A 312 12.87 -21.83 40.67
N ASP A 313 12.40 -22.71 41.53
CA ASP A 313 11.84 -24.01 41.16
C ASP A 313 10.43 -23.90 40.59
N ALA A 314 9.62 -22.95 41.04
CA ALA A 314 8.31 -22.65 40.42
C ALA A 314 8.48 -22.15 38.98
N VAL A 315 9.50 -21.34 38.71
CA VAL A 315 9.86 -20.88 37.36
C VAL A 315 10.36 -22.06 36.52
N ARG A 316 11.18 -22.94 37.05
CA ARG A 316 11.69 -24.13 36.38
C ARG A 316 10.59 -25.12 36.03
N THR A 317 9.66 -25.35 36.94
CA THR A 317 8.51 -26.26 36.72
C THR A 317 7.58 -25.68 35.64
N TYR A 318 7.27 -24.38 35.71
CA TYR A 318 6.50 -23.68 34.68
C TYR A 318 7.15 -23.74 33.28
N LEU A 319 8.48 -23.55 33.19
CA LEU A 319 9.23 -23.65 31.92
C LEU A 319 9.34 -25.09 31.41
N ARG A 320 9.29 -26.09 32.27
CA ARG A 320 9.29 -27.51 31.88
C ARG A 320 7.93 -28.00 31.40
N GLU A 321 6.86 -27.57 32.07
CA GLU A 321 5.49 -28.03 31.77
C GLU A 321 4.87 -27.29 30.57
N THR A 322 5.41 -26.13 30.20
CA THR A 322 4.91 -25.33 29.11
C THR A 322 5.88 -25.38 27.95
N PRO A 323 5.53 -26.06 26.82
CA PRO A 323 6.42 -26.15 25.67
C PRO A 323 6.85 -24.77 25.23
N ALA A 324 8.15 -24.50 25.20
CA ALA A 324 8.73 -23.19 24.88
C ALA A 324 8.23 -22.58 23.56
N ARG A 325 7.77 -23.44 22.64
CA ARG A 325 7.15 -23.03 21.37
C ARG A 325 5.77 -22.37 21.51
N THR A 326 5.02 -22.66 22.56
CA THR A 326 3.66 -22.12 22.74
C THR A 326 3.66 -20.73 23.35
N HIS A 327 4.67 -20.32 24.11
CA HIS A 327 4.73 -19.03 24.79
C HIS A 327 5.50 -17.94 24.05
N LEU A 328 6.59 -18.28 23.39
CA LEU A 328 7.38 -17.30 22.62
C LEU A 328 6.74 -16.92 21.28
N PHE A 329 5.81 -17.72 20.74
CA PHE A 329 5.22 -17.51 19.40
C PHE A 329 3.72 -17.23 19.38
N ALA A 330 3.02 -17.28 20.50
CA ALA A 330 1.67 -16.72 20.60
C ALA A 330 1.76 -15.20 20.78
N LEU A 331 2.27 -14.49 19.78
CA LEU A 331 2.29 -13.04 19.79
C LEU A 331 0.86 -12.52 19.93
N ARG A 332 0.58 -11.90 21.07
CA ARG A 332 -0.67 -11.14 21.24
C ARG A 332 -0.72 -10.06 20.16
N PRO A 333 -1.89 -9.73 19.63
CA PRO A 333 -1.99 -8.72 18.57
C PRO A 333 -1.24 -7.43 18.89
N LEU A 334 -1.40 -6.90 20.12
CA LEU A 334 -0.73 -5.66 20.52
C LEU A 334 0.79 -5.82 20.63
N GLY A 335 1.27 -6.96 21.16
CA GLY A 335 2.70 -7.26 21.21
C GLY A 335 3.32 -7.36 19.81
N ALA A 336 2.60 -7.96 18.85
CA ALA A 336 3.03 -7.99 17.46
C ALA A 336 3.09 -6.59 16.83
N ALA A 337 2.09 -5.73 17.10
CA ALA A 337 2.10 -4.34 16.65
C ALA A 337 3.29 -3.57 17.25
N THR A 338 3.54 -3.71 18.56
CA THR A 338 4.68 -3.09 19.23
C THR A 338 6.00 -3.52 18.60
N LEU A 339 6.19 -4.82 18.33
CA LEU A 339 7.41 -5.32 17.67
C LEU A 339 7.56 -4.74 16.25
N ALA A 340 6.46 -4.62 15.49
CA ALA A 340 6.51 -4.02 14.16
C ALA A 340 6.89 -2.53 14.23
N VAL A 341 6.31 -1.77 15.17
CA VAL A 341 6.62 -0.34 15.36
C VAL A 341 8.08 -0.15 15.78
N LEU A 342 8.55 -0.92 16.78
CA LEU A 342 9.94 -0.82 17.24
C LEU A 342 10.93 -1.21 16.14
N ALA A 343 10.63 -2.25 15.37
CA ALA A 343 11.46 -2.66 14.23
C ALA A 343 11.47 -1.59 13.13
N ALA A 344 10.32 -0.96 12.84
CA ALA A 344 10.24 0.11 11.85
C ALA A 344 11.04 1.35 12.30
N ALA A 345 10.84 1.79 13.54
CA ALA A 345 11.57 2.91 14.12
C ALA A 345 13.08 2.63 14.16
N GLY A 346 13.48 1.45 14.65
CA GLY A 346 14.90 1.04 14.71
C GLY A 346 15.54 1.00 13.32
N THR A 347 14.84 0.43 12.33
CA THR A 347 15.35 0.40 10.94
C THR A 347 15.47 1.80 10.36
N TRP A 348 14.46 2.65 10.54
CA TRP A 348 14.51 4.03 10.09
C TRP A 348 15.68 4.79 10.72
N VAL A 349 15.90 4.63 12.03
CA VAL A 349 17.03 5.22 12.75
C VAL A 349 18.36 4.69 12.20
N VAL A 350 18.51 3.38 12.04
CA VAL A 350 19.76 2.78 11.52
C VAL A 350 20.12 3.31 10.13
N VAL A 351 19.13 3.52 9.25
CA VAL A 351 19.36 4.08 7.91
C VAL A 351 19.70 5.57 7.97
N ASN A 352 19.02 6.34 8.82
CA ASN A 352 19.15 7.80 8.85
C ASN A 352 20.31 8.28 9.73
N LEU A 353 20.59 7.60 10.86
CA LEU A 353 21.54 8.05 11.86
C LEU A 353 22.96 8.29 11.32
N PRO A 354 23.54 7.41 10.48
CA PRO A 354 24.88 7.66 9.93
C PRO A 354 24.95 8.95 9.12
N ILE A 355 23.93 9.22 8.29
CA ILE A 355 23.86 10.44 7.48
C ILE A 355 23.60 11.67 8.36
N ALA A 356 22.67 11.56 9.31
CA ALA A 356 22.36 12.66 10.23
C ALA A 356 23.54 13.04 11.12
N ALA A 357 24.37 12.06 11.52
CA ALA A 357 25.55 12.29 12.35
C ALA A 357 26.72 12.90 11.55
N LEU A 358 26.96 12.40 10.31
CA LEU A 358 28.08 12.83 9.49
C LEU A 358 27.79 14.10 8.67
N TYR A 359 26.54 14.27 8.22
CA TYR A 359 26.10 15.34 7.33
C TYR A 359 24.77 15.95 7.79
N PRO A 360 24.71 16.56 8.99
CA PRO A 360 23.45 16.99 9.60
C PRO A 360 22.71 18.04 8.79
N GLN A 361 23.40 18.92 8.09
CA GLN A 361 22.78 19.94 7.24
C GLN A 361 22.09 19.31 6.03
N GLY A 362 22.80 18.42 5.31
CA GLY A 362 22.24 17.71 4.17
C GLY A 362 21.09 16.79 4.58
N TRP A 363 21.17 16.12 5.73
CA TRP A 363 20.07 15.31 6.24
C TRP A 363 18.81 16.13 6.56
N ARG A 364 18.95 17.37 7.05
CA ARG A 364 17.84 18.27 7.37
C ARG A 364 17.16 18.85 6.13
N GLU A 365 17.82 18.84 4.97
CA GLU A 365 17.31 19.45 3.74
C GLU A 365 15.93 18.91 3.34
N PHE A 366 15.74 17.61 3.39
CA PHE A 366 14.43 16.99 3.13
C PHE A 366 13.32 17.58 4.01
N PHE A 367 13.57 17.76 5.31
CA PHE A 367 12.57 18.31 6.25
C PHE A 367 12.38 19.80 6.02
N ARG A 368 13.47 20.54 5.77
CA ARG A 368 13.42 21.97 5.45
C ARG A 368 12.53 22.22 4.24
N LEU A 369 12.76 21.54 3.13
CA LEU A 369 11.99 21.69 1.90
C LEU A 369 10.52 21.32 2.10
N ASN A 370 10.23 20.25 2.83
CA ASN A 370 8.84 19.91 3.13
C ASN A 370 8.15 20.96 4.00
N THR A 371 8.89 21.69 4.83
CA THR A 371 8.36 22.74 5.67
C THR A 371 8.12 24.05 4.88
N THR A 372 9.09 24.43 4.03
CA THR A 372 9.04 25.69 3.27
C THR A 372 8.22 25.62 1.98
N ARG A 373 7.99 24.41 1.44
CA ARG A 373 7.23 24.20 0.21
C ARG A 373 5.79 24.71 0.34
N HIS A 374 5.36 25.51 -0.61
CA HIS A 374 3.98 26.02 -0.73
C HIS A 374 3.03 24.92 -1.22
N ALA A 375 1.76 25.28 -1.45
CA ALA A 375 0.78 24.40 -2.05
C ALA A 375 1.24 23.95 -3.45
N ASP A 376 1.31 22.65 -3.66
CA ASP A 376 1.66 22.06 -4.96
C ASP A 376 0.51 22.31 -5.96
N PRO A 377 0.79 22.52 -7.25
CA PRO A 377 -0.24 22.67 -8.27
C PRO A 377 -1.31 21.57 -8.27
N ASP A 378 -0.95 20.36 -7.89
CA ASP A 378 -1.85 19.21 -7.79
C ASP A 378 -2.64 19.13 -6.46
N SER A 379 -2.52 20.11 -5.55
CA SER A 379 -3.19 20.09 -4.25
C SER A 379 -4.57 20.73 -4.30
N ILE A 380 -5.47 20.31 -3.41
CA ILE A 380 -6.80 20.95 -3.25
C ILE A 380 -6.70 22.45 -2.91
N TYR A 381 -5.65 22.88 -2.24
CA TYR A 381 -5.42 24.26 -1.89
C TYR A 381 -5.14 25.11 -3.14
N ASN A 382 -4.33 24.58 -4.06
CA ASN A 382 -4.08 25.25 -5.34
C ASN A 382 -5.31 25.22 -6.26
N VAL A 383 -6.09 24.13 -6.22
CA VAL A 383 -7.38 24.06 -6.94
C VAL A 383 -8.27 25.23 -6.51
N ILE A 384 -8.43 25.46 -5.20
CA ILE A 384 -9.23 26.59 -4.67
C ILE A 384 -8.64 27.91 -5.15
N ALA A 385 -7.32 28.09 -5.05
CA ALA A 385 -6.64 29.31 -5.48
C ALA A 385 -6.87 29.60 -6.98
N SER A 386 -6.73 28.61 -7.85
CA SER A 386 -6.84 28.76 -9.31
C SER A 386 -8.25 29.17 -9.78
N PHE A 387 -9.32 28.76 -9.07
CA PHE A 387 -10.70 29.10 -9.42
C PHE A 387 -11.21 30.35 -8.72
N THR A 388 -10.65 30.74 -7.56
CA THR A 388 -11.19 31.83 -6.73
C THR A 388 -10.27 33.04 -6.61
N GLY A 389 -9.01 32.89 -7.02
CA GLY A 389 -7.98 33.91 -6.78
C GLY A 389 -7.54 34.02 -5.31
N TRP A 390 -7.87 32.96 -4.50
CA TRP A 390 -7.47 32.94 -3.09
C TRP A 390 -5.95 32.86 -2.95
N GLN A 391 -5.37 33.72 -2.13
CA GLN A 391 -3.93 33.85 -1.92
C GLN A 391 -3.35 32.86 -0.91
N GLY A 392 -4.10 31.80 -0.54
CA GLY A 392 -3.70 30.85 0.50
C GLY A 392 -3.98 31.35 1.92
N PHE A 393 -3.73 30.51 2.90
CA PHE A 393 -3.92 30.84 4.32
C PHE A 393 -2.89 31.84 4.83
N ASP A 394 -1.67 31.79 4.30
CA ASP A 394 -0.55 32.62 4.76
C ASP A 394 -0.37 33.89 3.92
N GLY A 395 -1.18 34.07 2.86
CA GLY A 395 -1.03 35.19 1.92
C GLY A 395 0.24 35.08 1.07
N PRO A 396 0.66 36.16 0.42
CA PRO A 396 1.92 36.19 -0.33
C PRO A 396 3.11 36.09 0.62
N LEU A 397 3.95 35.08 0.41
CA LEU A 397 5.17 34.81 1.19
C LEU A 397 6.41 35.09 0.34
N ALA A 398 7.49 35.53 0.97
CA ALA A 398 8.79 35.63 0.33
C ALA A 398 9.36 34.21 0.03
N HIS A 399 10.34 34.16 -0.86
CA HIS A 399 11.01 32.88 -1.19
C HIS A 399 11.63 32.25 0.06
N GLY A 400 11.38 30.95 0.27
CA GLY A 400 11.91 30.22 1.43
C GLY A 400 11.15 30.42 2.74
N GLU A 401 10.19 31.34 2.81
CA GLU A 401 9.32 31.47 3.99
C GLU A 401 8.35 30.29 4.09
N PRO A 402 8.24 29.67 5.29
CA PRO A 402 7.35 28.53 5.47
C PRO A 402 5.89 28.96 5.53
N PRO A 403 4.97 28.33 4.77
CA PRO A 403 3.54 28.55 4.91
C PRO A 403 3.02 27.87 6.19
N THR A 404 3.17 28.56 7.32
CA THR A 404 2.96 27.98 8.67
C THR A 404 1.51 27.61 8.93
N ILE A 405 0.57 28.45 8.48
CA ILE A 405 -0.86 28.19 8.66
C ILE A 405 -1.27 27.01 7.76
N LEU A 406 -0.86 27.00 6.50
CA LEU A 406 -1.12 25.88 5.58
C LEU A 406 -0.55 24.57 6.11
N ASN A 407 0.69 24.58 6.63
CA ASN A 407 1.30 23.41 7.27
C ASN A 407 0.46 22.89 8.44
N THR A 408 -0.01 23.80 9.29
CA THR A 408 -0.82 23.47 10.46
C THR A 408 -2.19 22.94 10.05
N VAL A 409 -2.88 23.61 9.12
CA VAL A 409 -4.20 23.20 8.63
C VAL A 409 -4.14 21.82 7.98
N SER A 410 -3.19 21.59 7.08
CA SER A 410 -3.04 20.28 6.41
C SER A 410 -2.77 19.15 7.41
N LEU A 411 -1.92 19.39 8.41
CA LEU A 411 -1.66 18.43 9.48
C LEU A 411 -2.92 18.15 10.33
N LEU A 412 -3.63 19.20 10.75
CA LEU A 412 -4.84 19.04 11.56
C LEU A 412 -5.95 18.30 10.82
N LEU A 413 -6.15 18.59 9.53
CA LEU A 413 -7.11 17.87 8.68
C LEU A 413 -6.74 16.39 8.55
N PHE A 414 -5.46 16.09 8.35
CA PHE A 414 -5.00 14.72 8.30
C PHE A 414 -5.19 13.98 9.64
N LEU A 415 -4.86 14.62 10.77
CA LEU A 415 -5.06 14.03 12.09
C LEU A 415 -6.55 13.81 12.39
N LEU A 416 -7.42 14.74 12.01
CA LEU A 416 -8.87 14.59 12.14
C LEU A 416 -9.39 13.42 11.30
N ALA A 417 -8.93 13.27 10.06
CA ALA A 417 -9.25 12.12 9.23
C ALA A 417 -8.74 10.80 9.86
N CYS A 418 -7.53 10.77 10.41
CA CYS A 418 -6.98 9.61 11.12
C CYS A 418 -7.83 9.26 12.36
N LEU A 419 -8.30 10.25 13.11
CA LEU A 419 -9.20 10.04 14.25
C LEU A 419 -10.53 9.44 13.79
N GLY A 420 -11.11 9.95 12.69
CA GLY A 420 -12.33 9.41 12.09
C GLY A 420 -12.16 7.96 11.62
N ILE A 421 -11.04 7.65 10.95
CA ILE A 421 -10.70 6.29 10.52
C ILE A 421 -10.48 5.37 11.73
N GLY A 422 -9.79 5.86 12.77
CA GLY A 422 -9.60 5.14 14.03
C GLY A 422 -10.93 4.85 14.74
N TYR A 423 -11.80 5.85 14.81
CA TYR A 423 -13.17 5.69 15.33
C TYR A 423 -13.95 4.63 14.54
N LEU A 424 -13.94 4.72 13.20
CA LEU A 424 -14.57 3.71 12.34
C LEU A 424 -13.99 2.30 12.58
N ALA A 425 -12.67 2.18 12.70
CA ALA A 425 -12.01 0.91 12.95
C ALA A 425 -12.43 0.27 14.28
N LEU A 426 -12.64 1.09 15.31
CA LEU A 426 -13.01 0.62 16.66
C LEU A 426 -14.52 0.34 16.81
N THR A 427 -15.38 1.04 16.04
CA THR A 427 -16.84 0.98 16.20
C THR A 427 -17.56 0.16 15.14
N ALA A 428 -16.94 -0.13 14.00
CA ALA A 428 -17.54 -0.89 12.91
C ALA A 428 -18.15 -2.22 13.40
N PRO A 429 -19.28 -2.70 12.83
CA PRO A 429 -19.96 -3.92 13.25
C PRO A 429 -19.05 -5.15 13.26
N ARG A 430 -18.15 -5.24 12.27
CA ARG A 430 -17.09 -6.23 12.16
C ARG A 430 -15.74 -5.52 12.00
N ARG A 431 -14.66 -6.08 12.56
CA ARG A 431 -13.31 -5.53 12.41
C ARG A 431 -13.01 -5.30 10.92
N PRO A 432 -12.68 -4.06 10.49
CA PRO A 432 -12.29 -3.79 9.12
C PRO A 432 -11.09 -4.62 8.68
N ARG A 433 -10.92 -4.85 7.38
CA ARG A 433 -9.71 -5.45 6.84
C ARG A 433 -8.55 -4.44 6.90
N LEU A 434 -7.34 -4.94 7.15
CA LEU A 434 -6.15 -4.09 7.26
C LEU A 434 -5.97 -3.18 6.03
N THR A 435 -6.12 -3.74 4.82
CA THR A 435 -5.94 -3.00 3.57
C THR A 435 -6.98 -1.91 3.35
N GLN A 436 -8.21 -2.07 3.88
CA GLN A 436 -9.24 -1.02 3.83
C GLN A 436 -8.79 0.21 4.62
N LEU A 437 -8.30 0.02 5.84
CA LEU A 437 -7.81 1.14 6.66
C LEU A 437 -6.52 1.73 6.11
N CYS A 438 -5.61 0.90 5.59
CA CYS A 438 -4.39 1.39 4.92
C CYS A 438 -4.72 2.31 3.74
N PHE A 439 -5.67 1.91 2.89
CA PHE A 439 -6.12 2.77 1.78
C PHE A 439 -6.69 4.09 2.30
N LEU A 440 -7.60 4.05 3.27
CA LEU A 440 -8.24 5.26 3.81
C LEU A 440 -7.23 6.23 4.42
N VAL A 441 -6.21 5.74 5.14
CA VAL A 441 -5.16 6.59 5.73
C VAL A 441 -4.30 7.26 4.65
N ILE A 442 -3.89 6.51 3.62
CA ILE A 442 -3.07 7.08 2.55
C ILE A 442 -3.90 8.04 1.67
N ALA A 443 -5.15 7.69 1.37
CA ALA A 443 -6.05 8.60 0.65
C ALA A 443 -6.31 9.88 1.44
N ALA A 444 -6.55 9.78 2.76
CA ALA A 444 -6.71 10.94 3.63
C ALA A 444 -5.45 11.82 3.63
N PHE A 445 -4.26 11.20 3.72
CA PHE A 445 -3.00 11.93 3.64
C PHE A 445 -2.90 12.72 2.33
N LEU A 446 -3.14 12.10 1.18
CA LEU A 446 -3.03 12.74 -0.12
C LEU A 446 -4.07 13.87 -0.30
N LEU A 447 -5.32 13.63 0.08
CA LEU A 447 -6.42 14.59 -0.06
C LEU A 447 -6.27 15.82 0.85
N THR A 448 -5.59 15.70 1.98
CA THR A 448 -5.43 16.82 2.95
C THR A 448 -4.05 17.45 2.91
N ASN A 449 -3.08 16.82 2.25
CA ASN A 449 -1.73 17.34 2.17
C ASN A 449 -1.62 18.50 1.18
N LYS A 450 -0.72 19.44 1.46
CA LYS A 450 -0.39 20.55 0.56
C LYS A 450 0.38 20.10 -0.70
N VAL A 451 0.83 18.85 -0.74
CA VAL A 451 1.59 18.27 -1.85
C VAL A 451 0.97 16.93 -2.24
N TRP A 452 0.50 16.84 -3.47
CA TRP A 452 0.14 15.58 -4.10
C TRP A 452 0.81 15.48 -5.47
N SER A 453 2.08 15.14 -5.50
CA SER A 453 2.75 14.87 -6.77
C SER A 453 2.08 13.68 -7.49
N PRO A 454 1.87 13.73 -8.82
CA PRO A 454 1.03 12.75 -9.56
C PRO A 454 1.44 11.30 -9.35
N GLN A 455 2.73 11.03 -9.24
CA GLN A 455 3.25 9.68 -8.99
C GLN A 455 2.88 9.10 -7.63
N TYR A 456 2.41 9.90 -6.67
CA TYR A 456 1.94 9.41 -5.37
C TYR A 456 0.68 8.54 -5.50
N SER A 457 -0.07 8.68 -6.59
CA SER A 457 -1.19 7.79 -6.91
C SER A 457 -0.77 6.32 -7.04
N LEU A 458 0.50 6.02 -7.34
CA LEU A 458 1.04 4.65 -7.32
C LEU A 458 0.94 4.00 -5.93
N TRP A 459 0.98 4.78 -4.84
CA TRP A 459 0.83 4.25 -3.48
C TRP A 459 -0.55 3.68 -3.22
N LEU A 460 -1.56 4.29 -3.85
CA LEU A 460 -2.96 3.88 -3.72
C LEU A 460 -3.27 2.61 -4.52
N VAL A 461 -2.59 2.36 -5.64
CA VAL A 461 -2.92 1.26 -6.57
C VAL A 461 -2.99 -0.10 -5.88
N PRO A 462 -1.93 -0.62 -5.21
CA PRO A 462 -2.00 -1.92 -4.56
C PRO A 462 -2.99 -1.93 -3.38
N LEU A 463 -3.10 -0.82 -2.64
CA LEU A 463 -4.00 -0.71 -1.50
C LEU A 463 -5.46 -0.71 -1.95
N ALA A 464 -5.81 0.03 -3.01
CA ALA A 464 -7.16 0.07 -3.59
C ALA A 464 -7.60 -1.31 -4.09
N VAL A 465 -6.74 -2.00 -4.83
CA VAL A 465 -7.04 -3.35 -5.36
C VAL A 465 -7.29 -4.34 -4.23
N LEU A 466 -6.51 -4.30 -3.16
CA LEU A 466 -6.68 -5.18 -2.01
C LEU A 466 -7.86 -4.77 -1.11
N ALA A 467 -8.17 -3.46 -1.03
CA ALA A 467 -9.26 -2.95 -0.22
C ALA A 467 -10.63 -3.09 -0.90
N LEU A 468 -10.71 -2.84 -2.20
CA LEU A 468 -11.96 -2.71 -2.95
C LEU A 468 -11.83 -3.36 -4.33
N PRO A 469 -11.82 -4.70 -4.49
CA PRO A 469 -11.56 -5.38 -5.75
C PRO A 469 -12.71 -5.28 -6.76
N HIS A 470 -13.16 -4.05 -7.04
CA HIS A 470 -14.17 -3.72 -8.05
C HIS A 470 -13.52 -3.24 -9.33
N ARG A 471 -13.15 -4.17 -10.23
CA ARG A 471 -12.30 -3.93 -11.38
C ARG A 471 -12.72 -2.74 -12.27
N ARG A 472 -14.02 -2.59 -12.61
CA ARG A 472 -14.49 -1.49 -13.48
C ARG A 472 -14.27 -0.12 -12.82
N ILE A 473 -14.56 -0.03 -11.52
CA ILE A 473 -14.43 1.20 -10.74
C ILE A 473 -12.95 1.56 -10.58
N LEU A 474 -12.12 0.58 -10.25
CA LEU A 474 -10.68 0.79 -10.11
C LEU A 474 -10.02 1.19 -11.43
N LEU A 475 -10.36 0.53 -12.54
CA LEU A 475 -9.85 0.92 -13.86
C LEU A 475 -10.31 2.32 -14.25
N ALA A 476 -11.57 2.68 -13.98
CA ALA A 476 -12.08 4.04 -14.24
C ALA A 476 -11.30 5.09 -13.44
N TRP A 477 -11.11 4.87 -12.12
CA TRP A 477 -10.31 5.77 -11.30
C TRP A 477 -8.87 5.86 -11.81
N MET A 478 -8.18 4.72 -12.04
CA MET A 478 -6.79 4.70 -12.52
C MET A 478 -6.62 5.40 -13.87
N THR A 479 -7.64 5.33 -14.72
CA THR A 479 -7.64 6.01 -16.02
C THR A 479 -7.83 7.51 -15.85
N ILE A 480 -8.80 7.93 -15.03
CA ILE A 480 -9.01 9.35 -14.71
C ILE A 480 -7.74 9.98 -14.15
N ASP A 481 -7.13 9.31 -13.16
CA ASP A 481 -5.92 9.78 -12.49
C ASP A 481 -4.71 9.83 -13.44
N ALA A 482 -4.53 8.81 -14.29
CA ALA A 482 -3.48 8.81 -15.32
C ALA A 482 -3.67 9.94 -16.36
N LEU A 483 -4.91 10.26 -16.71
CA LEU A 483 -5.23 11.31 -17.68
C LEU A 483 -4.99 12.74 -17.14
N VAL A 484 -4.88 12.94 -15.83
CA VAL A 484 -4.46 14.23 -15.24
C VAL A 484 -3.09 14.66 -15.77
N TRP A 485 -2.25 13.69 -16.16
CA TRP A 485 -0.91 13.97 -16.69
C TRP A 485 -0.95 14.84 -17.95
N VAL A 486 -1.96 14.67 -18.80
CA VAL A 486 -2.08 15.40 -20.08
C VAL A 486 -2.23 16.91 -19.86
N PRO A 487 -3.29 17.42 -19.21
CA PRO A 487 -3.44 18.86 -19.00
C PRO A 487 -2.35 19.42 -18.07
N ARG A 488 -1.78 18.60 -17.17
CA ARG A 488 -0.65 19.00 -16.36
C ARG A 488 0.59 19.33 -17.18
N MET A 489 0.92 18.50 -18.14
CA MET A 489 2.07 18.75 -19.03
C MET A 489 1.85 19.99 -19.90
N PHE A 490 0.66 20.18 -20.43
CA PHE A 490 0.34 21.38 -21.21
C PHE A 490 0.28 22.65 -20.34
N TYR A 491 -0.11 22.57 -19.08
CA TYR A 491 0.00 23.66 -18.13
C TYR A 491 1.47 24.08 -17.92
N TYR A 492 2.37 23.12 -17.71
CA TYR A 492 3.81 23.42 -17.58
C TYR A 492 4.49 23.88 -18.86
N LEU A 493 3.89 23.60 -20.03
CA LEU A 493 4.36 24.14 -21.30
C LEU A 493 4.17 25.65 -21.38
N GLY A 494 3.18 26.19 -20.68
CA GLY A 494 2.84 27.61 -20.63
C GLY A 494 2.00 28.08 -21.81
N GLU A 495 1.09 29.02 -21.57
CA GLU A 495 0.14 29.53 -22.56
C GLU A 495 0.84 30.15 -23.78
N ASP A 496 1.96 30.82 -23.58
CA ASP A 496 2.79 31.42 -24.65
C ASP A 496 3.32 30.36 -25.64
N ASN A 497 3.45 29.12 -25.19
CA ASN A 497 3.89 27.98 -26.00
C ASN A 497 2.73 27.05 -26.42
N LYS A 498 1.51 27.56 -26.50
CA LYS A 498 0.29 26.79 -26.81
C LYS A 498 -0.08 25.77 -25.72
N GLY A 499 0.30 26.01 -24.50
CA GLY A 499 -0.17 25.30 -23.33
C GLY A 499 -1.62 25.67 -22.99
N VAL A 500 -2.11 25.13 -21.88
CA VAL A 500 -3.47 25.37 -21.40
C VAL A 500 -3.48 26.24 -20.14
N PRO A 501 -4.52 27.05 -19.94
CA PRO A 501 -4.75 27.75 -18.67
C PRO A 501 -4.80 26.78 -17.49
N GLU A 502 -4.38 27.25 -16.31
CA GLU A 502 -4.28 26.45 -15.09
C GLU A 502 -5.60 25.74 -14.73
N GLN A 503 -6.76 26.37 -14.99
CA GLN A 503 -8.08 25.85 -14.64
C GLN A 503 -8.42 24.53 -15.37
N TRP A 504 -7.89 24.31 -16.56
CA TRP A 504 -8.05 23.02 -17.25
C TRP A 504 -7.33 21.89 -16.51
N PHE A 505 -6.12 22.17 -16.05
CA PHE A 505 -5.37 21.19 -15.28
C PHE A 505 -6.02 20.97 -13.91
N THR A 506 -6.26 22.04 -13.12
CA THR A 506 -6.84 21.93 -11.79
C THR A 506 -8.26 21.35 -11.81
N GLY A 507 -9.03 21.56 -12.88
CA GLY A 507 -10.31 20.88 -13.10
C GLY A 507 -10.18 19.35 -13.16
N THR A 508 -9.12 18.83 -13.80
CA THR A 508 -8.86 17.36 -13.79
C THR A 508 -8.37 16.86 -12.42
N VAL A 509 -7.67 17.70 -11.65
CA VAL A 509 -7.31 17.40 -10.25
C VAL A 509 -8.58 17.22 -9.41
N VAL A 510 -9.60 18.10 -9.56
CA VAL A 510 -10.90 17.92 -8.90
C VAL A 510 -11.53 16.56 -9.24
N LEU A 511 -11.51 16.18 -10.51
CA LEU A 511 -12.08 14.89 -10.95
C LEU A 511 -11.33 13.70 -10.32
N ARG A 512 -9.99 13.75 -10.23
CA ARG A 512 -9.16 12.76 -9.54
C ARG A 512 -9.55 12.66 -8.06
N ASP A 513 -9.63 13.79 -7.38
CA ASP A 513 -9.92 13.85 -5.94
C ASP A 513 -11.32 13.32 -5.63
N LEU A 514 -12.33 13.67 -6.45
CA LEU A 514 -13.68 13.13 -6.35
C LEU A 514 -13.71 11.61 -6.59
N ALA A 515 -12.92 11.10 -7.54
CA ALA A 515 -12.83 9.67 -7.78
C ALA A 515 -12.22 8.94 -6.55
N VAL A 516 -11.17 9.48 -5.95
CA VAL A 516 -10.56 8.91 -4.73
C VAL A 516 -11.53 9.01 -3.53
N LEU A 517 -12.24 10.13 -3.36
CA LEU A 517 -13.30 10.26 -2.35
C LEU A 517 -14.41 9.23 -2.56
N GLY A 518 -14.80 8.97 -3.81
CA GLY A 518 -15.75 7.91 -4.16
C GLY A 518 -15.27 6.52 -3.73
N LEU A 519 -13.98 6.20 -3.94
CA LEU A 519 -13.38 4.95 -3.45
C LEU A 519 -13.40 4.89 -1.91
N CYS A 520 -13.06 5.98 -1.23
CA CYS A 520 -13.15 6.08 0.23
C CYS A 520 -14.57 5.80 0.72
N ALA A 521 -15.58 6.44 0.11
CA ALA A 521 -16.98 6.24 0.47
C ALA A 521 -17.44 4.78 0.29
N MET A 522 -17.03 4.13 -0.81
CA MET A 522 -17.33 2.72 -1.06
C MET A 522 -16.66 1.80 -0.03
N ILE A 523 -15.41 2.08 0.35
CA ILE A 523 -14.70 1.31 1.37
C ILE A 523 -15.37 1.48 2.73
N VAL A 524 -15.72 2.71 3.12
CA VAL A 524 -16.47 3.00 4.35
C VAL A 524 -17.81 2.27 4.34
N TYR A 525 -18.54 2.31 3.21
CA TYR A 525 -19.79 1.56 3.05
C TYR A 525 -19.59 0.05 3.28
N GLN A 526 -18.55 -0.57 2.71
CA GLN A 526 -18.25 -1.99 2.93
C GLN A 526 -17.81 -2.31 4.37
N ILE A 527 -17.15 -1.37 5.04
CA ILE A 527 -16.80 -1.53 6.47
C ILE A 527 -18.07 -1.53 7.33
N LEU A 528 -19.02 -0.65 7.04
CA LEU A 528 -20.30 -0.55 7.75
C LEU A 528 -21.29 -1.67 7.36
N ARG A 529 -21.15 -2.22 6.15
CA ARG A 529 -21.97 -3.29 5.57
C ARG A 529 -21.10 -4.46 5.12
N PRO A 530 -20.55 -5.26 6.05
CA PRO A 530 -19.57 -6.32 5.75
C PRO A 530 -20.09 -7.39 4.76
N GLU A 531 -21.40 -7.54 4.63
CA GLU A 531 -22.05 -8.43 3.67
C GLU A 531 -21.79 -8.03 2.20
N HIS A 532 -21.46 -6.77 1.94
CA HIS A 532 -21.12 -6.27 0.59
C HIS A 532 -19.62 -6.36 0.28
N ASP A 533 -18.78 -6.76 1.24
CA ASP A 533 -17.35 -6.93 1.02
C ASP A 533 -17.07 -8.19 0.19
N LEU A 534 -16.63 -8.00 -1.05
CA LEU A 534 -16.34 -9.08 -2.01
C LEU A 534 -15.28 -10.06 -1.49
N VAL A 535 -14.30 -9.58 -0.73
CA VAL A 535 -13.22 -10.42 -0.19
C VAL A 535 -13.75 -11.39 0.87
N ARG A 536 -14.80 -10.99 1.61
CA ARG A 536 -15.40 -11.78 2.69
C ARG A 536 -16.44 -12.79 2.23
N ARG A 537 -16.89 -12.71 0.98
CA ARG A 537 -17.90 -13.63 0.43
C ARG A 537 -17.45 -15.09 0.45
N ASP A 538 -16.15 -15.35 0.35
CA ASP A 538 -15.56 -16.69 0.33
C ASP A 538 -15.18 -17.20 1.73
N PHE A 539 -15.83 -16.73 2.78
CA PHE A 539 -15.53 -17.05 4.19
C PHE A 539 -14.10 -16.69 4.64
N VAL A 540 -13.40 -15.89 3.88
CA VAL A 540 -12.09 -15.34 4.25
C VAL A 540 -12.32 -14.10 5.08
N ASP A 541 -11.68 -13.99 6.25
CA ASP A 541 -11.85 -12.80 7.09
C ASP A 541 -11.01 -11.63 6.57
N ASP A 542 -9.69 -11.75 6.61
CA ASP A 542 -8.75 -10.75 6.11
C ASP A 542 -7.47 -11.42 5.62
N PRO A 543 -7.22 -11.52 4.30
CA PRO A 543 -5.99 -12.12 3.79
C PRO A 543 -4.71 -11.42 4.26
N ALA A 544 -4.79 -10.11 4.53
CA ALA A 544 -3.68 -9.30 5.03
C ALA A 544 -3.62 -9.21 6.55
N GLY A 545 -4.60 -9.76 7.27
CA GLY A 545 -4.76 -9.58 8.72
C GLY A 545 -3.65 -10.15 9.60
N GLY A 546 -2.93 -11.16 9.15
CA GLY A 546 -1.81 -11.74 9.88
C GLY A 546 -2.20 -12.30 11.25
N VAL A 547 -1.66 -11.73 12.31
CA VAL A 547 -2.00 -12.12 13.70
C VAL A 547 -3.46 -11.85 14.06
N LEU A 548 -4.13 -10.96 13.31
CA LEU A 548 -5.53 -10.60 13.54
C LEU A 548 -6.51 -11.68 13.06
N ASN A 549 -6.15 -12.53 12.11
CA ASN A 549 -7.06 -13.52 11.50
C ASN A 549 -7.66 -14.54 12.47
N ARG A 550 -7.04 -14.75 13.63
CA ARG A 550 -7.52 -15.65 14.69
C ARG A 550 -7.81 -14.92 15.98
N ALA A 551 -7.71 -13.61 15.98
CA ALA A 551 -7.96 -12.81 17.15
C ALA A 551 -9.47 -12.59 17.32
N PRO A 552 -9.98 -12.52 18.57
CA PRO A 552 -11.35 -12.15 18.86
C PRO A 552 -11.69 -10.80 18.22
N ASP A 553 -12.94 -10.62 17.83
CA ASP A 553 -13.48 -9.34 17.36
C ASP A 553 -14.53 -8.80 18.33
N PRO A 554 -14.11 -8.30 19.49
CA PRO A 554 -15.01 -7.72 20.46
C PRO A 554 -15.39 -6.29 20.09
N LEU A 555 -16.64 -5.92 20.30
CA LEU A 555 -16.98 -4.51 20.49
C LEU A 555 -16.37 -4.05 21.82
N LEU A 556 -15.73 -2.88 21.81
CA LEU A 556 -15.05 -2.37 22.99
C LEU A 556 -16.05 -2.04 24.11
N PRO A 557 -16.00 -2.68 25.28
CA PRO A 557 -17.00 -2.49 26.33
C PRO A 557 -16.96 -1.10 26.97
N TRP A 558 -15.83 -0.40 26.85
CA TRP A 558 -15.63 0.95 27.36
C TRP A 558 -16.13 2.05 26.41
N LEU A 559 -16.56 1.66 25.20
CA LEU A 559 -17.12 2.62 24.25
C LEU A 559 -18.42 3.16 24.83
N PRO A 560 -18.62 4.49 24.98
CA PRO A 560 -19.87 5.08 25.41
C PRO A 560 -21.05 4.54 24.61
N GLU A 561 -22.21 4.39 25.24
CA GLU A 561 -23.37 3.70 24.62
C GLU A 561 -23.85 4.41 23.35
N PHE A 562 -23.74 5.75 23.31
CA PHE A 562 -24.10 6.54 22.14
C PHE A 562 -23.14 6.36 20.95
N LEU A 563 -21.92 5.85 21.18
CA LEU A 563 -20.92 5.53 20.15
C LEU A 563 -20.97 4.06 19.72
N ARG A 564 -21.80 3.22 20.36
CA ARG A 564 -21.95 1.82 19.96
C ARG A 564 -22.79 1.72 18.71
N PRO A 565 -22.31 1.03 17.64
CA PRO A 565 -23.13 0.83 16.46
C PRO A 565 -24.39 0.07 16.86
N ARG A 566 -25.56 0.52 16.40
CA ARG A 566 -26.79 -0.26 16.51
C ARG A 566 -26.61 -1.52 15.68
N LEU A 567 -26.48 -2.67 16.35
CA LEU A 567 -26.39 -3.97 15.68
C LEU A 567 -27.62 -4.15 14.79
N SER A 568 -27.40 -4.59 13.55
CA SER A 568 -28.51 -5.00 12.72
C SER A 568 -29.24 -6.19 13.37
N ARG A 569 -30.56 -6.35 13.13
CA ARG A 569 -31.32 -7.49 13.66
C ARG A 569 -30.69 -8.84 13.30
N ALA A 570 -30.01 -8.93 12.14
CA ALA A 570 -29.29 -10.12 11.68
C ALA A 570 -28.10 -10.46 12.57
N ASP A 571 -27.33 -9.46 12.99
CA ASP A 571 -26.15 -9.65 13.87
C ASP A 571 -26.58 -10.02 15.31
N ALA A 572 -27.71 -9.46 15.78
CA ALA A 572 -28.27 -9.81 17.06
C ALA A 572 -28.80 -11.28 17.09
N PHE A 573 -29.32 -11.76 15.97
CA PHE A 573 -29.79 -13.14 15.81
C PHE A 573 -28.62 -14.15 15.73
N ALA A 574 -27.54 -13.80 15.02
CA ALA A 574 -26.32 -14.61 14.93
C ALA A 574 -25.64 -14.78 16.30
N ARG A 575 -25.63 -13.72 17.14
CA ARG A 575 -25.08 -13.79 18.51
C ARG A 575 -25.93 -14.60 19.49
N ARG A 576 -27.25 -14.68 19.31
CA ARG A 576 -28.14 -15.50 20.16
C ARG A 576 -27.99 -16.99 19.87
N ARG A 577 -27.39 -17.40 18.76
CA ARG A 577 -27.18 -18.81 18.38
C ARG A 577 -25.86 -19.42 18.85
N THR A 578 -25.01 -18.69 19.54
CA THR A 578 -23.89 -19.25 20.31
C THR A 578 -24.40 -19.52 21.73
N PRO A 579 -24.85 -20.75 22.06
CA PRO A 579 -25.18 -21.06 23.45
C PRO A 579 -23.89 -21.03 24.26
N ASP A 580 -23.91 -20.29 25.37
CA ASP A 580 -22.97 -20.52 26.48
C ASP A 580 -23.03 -22.00 26.83
N ARG A 581 -22.09 -22.78 26.36
CA ARG A 581 -21.89 -24.13 26.87
C ARG A 581 -21.35 -23.99 28.28
N LYS A 582 -22.29 -23.88 29.25
CA LYS A 582 -22.04 -24.32 30.62
C LYS A 582 -21.65 -25.79 30.52
N VAL A 583 -20.42 -26.10 30.77
CA VAL A 583 -19.97 -27.46 31.05
C VAL A 583 -20.48 -27.75 32.44
N ASP A 584 -21.67 -28.38 32.54
CA ASP A 584 -22.09 -29.06 33.76
C ASP A 584 -21.10 -30.20 33.99
N ARG A 585 -20.18 -29.98 34.90
CA ARG A 585 -19.47 -31.06 35.60
C ARG A 585 -20.38 -31.49 36.73
N GLU A 586 -21.14 -32.52 36.50
CA GLU A 586 -21.61 -33.40 37.56
C GLU A 586 -21.84 -34.81 37.00
N SER A 587 -21.29 -35.75 37.76
CA SER A 587 -21.51 -37.22 37.82
C SER A 587 -20.95 -38.09 36.67
N VAL A 588 -19.91 -38.79 36.87
CA VAL A 588 -19.57 -40.14 37.34
C VAL A 588 -18.09 -40.38 37.11
#